data_aeb75a4456a91596c8972452fb38dbbd
#
_entry.id   aeb75a4456a91596c8972452fb38dbbd
#
_cell.length_a   1.000
_cell.length_b   1.000
_cell.length_c   1.000
_cell.angle_alpha   90.00
_cell.angle_beta   90.00
_cell.angle_gamma   90.00
#
_symmetry.space_group_name_H-M   'P 1'
#
loop_
_entity.id
_entity.type
_entity.pdbx_description
1 polymer ?
#
loop_
_entity_poly.entity_id
_entity_poly.type
_entity_poly.pdbx_seq_one_letter_code
_entity_poly.pdbx_strand_id
1 'polypeptide(L)'
;MKKLALSVLTTTLLSVTGVSFAADYVEGKDYKRVPQIGKVDVANKIEVREFFWYGCGHCYHLEPYLQTWLRQLPKDVNFVRTPAAMNPVWEQNARGYYVSEMLNIRKKAHIPLFNAINKNGQQLFDQKSLAQFYTRYGVDEAKFNSLFNSFAVTGKINQAKNLAMHYQLSGVPAVVVNGKYIVQCSDQHTVDVVNYLVEKERATLKKAS
;
A
#
# COMPACT_ATOMS: atom_id res chain seq x y z
N MET A 1 29.22 -75.74 2.40
CA MET A 1 28.49 -74.84 1.52
C MET A 1 27.66 -73.92 2.41
N LYS A 2 28.16 -72.73 2.67
CA LYS A 2 27.49 -71.66 3.52
C LYS A 2 26.70 -70.77 2.64
N LYS A 3 25.38 -70.70 2.82
CA LYS A 3 24.49 -69.75 2.12
C LYS A 3 24.45 -68.45 2.91
N LEU A 4 24.94 -67.35 2.33
CA LEU A 4 24.77 -66.01 2.85
C LEU A 4 23.37 -65.53 2.47
N ALA A 5 22.57 -65.22 3.49
CA ALA A 5 21.30 -64.48 3.29
C ALA A 5 21.58 -62.97 3.30
N LEU A 6 21.29 -62.30 2.18
CA LEU A 6 21.41 -60.86 2.04
C LEU A 6 20.08 -60.21 2.49
N SER A 7 20.12 -59.54 3.65
CA SER A 7 18.96 -58.82 4.20
C SER A 7 18.92 -57.44 3.59
N VAL A 8 17.92 -57.14 2.74
CA VAL A 8 17.67 -55.82 2.17
C VAL A 8 16.84 -55.02 3.18
N LEU A 9 17.48 -54.01 3.77
CA LEU A 9 16.82 -53.07 4.69
C LEU A 9 16.20 -51.94 3.85
N THR A 10 14.87 -51.99 3.67
CA THR A 10 14.10 -50.96 2.97
C THR A 10 13.83 -49.79 3.93
N THR A 11 14.55 -48.69 3.77
CA THR A 11 14.33 -47.45 4.53
C THR A 11 13.17 -46.70 3.91
N THR A 12 12.02 -46.71 4.54
CA THR A 12 10.85 -45.93 4.14
C THR A 12 11.04 -44.48 4.59
N LEU A 13 11.31 -43.57 3.64
CA LEU A 13 11.34 -42.14 3.89
C LEU A 13 9.90 -41.65 4.09
N LEU A 14 9.50 -41.35 5.33
CA LEU A 14 8.27 -40.62 5.62
C LEU A 14 8.48 -39.14 5.23
N SER A 15 7.94 -38.73 4.10
CA SER A 15 7.81 -37.31 3.73
C SER A 15 6.74 -36.70 4.64
N VAL A 16 7.18 -35.97 5.66
CA VAL A 16 6.30 -35.08 6.44
C VAL A 16 5.93 -33.92 5.55
N THR A 17 4.78 -33.97 4.89
CA THR A 17 4.16 -32.82 4.25
C THR A 17 3.72 -31.85 5.34
N GLY A 18 4.53 -30.80 5.57
CA GLY A 18 4.16 -29.72 6.47
C GLY A 18 2.87 -29.08 5.98
N VAL A 19 1.78 -29.28 6.71
CA VAL A 19 0.54 -28.53 6.52
C VAL A 19 0.83 -27.11 7.01
N SER A 20 1.14 -26.21 6.08
CA SER A 20 1.19 -24.79 6.37
C SER A 20 -0.25 -24.33 6.67
N PHE A 21 -0.57 -24.15 7.95
CA PHE A 21 -1.80 -23.46 8.34
C PHE A 21 -1.65 -22.00 7.91
N ALA A 22 -2.22 -21.65 6.76
CA ALA A 22 -2.43 -20.25 6.43
C ALA A 22 -3.34 -19.68 7.55
N ALA A 23 -2.89 -18.62 8.21
CA ALA A 23 -3.72 -17.94 9.21
C ALA A 23 -5.02 -17.49 8.55
N ASP A 24 -6.16 -17.96 9.05
CA ASP A 24 -7.47 -17.55 8.55
C ASP A 24 -7.83 -16.18 9.14
N TYR A 25 -7.77 -15.14 8.32
CA TYR A 25 -8.22 -13.80 8.69
C TYR A 25 -9.73 -13.67 8.50
N VAL A 26 -10.40 -13.05 9.48
CA VAL A 26 -11.86 -13.05 9.60
C VAL A 26 -12.44 -11.72 9.09
N GLU A 27 -13.40 -11.82 8.16
CA GLU A 27 -14.18 -10.66 7.70
C GLU A 27 -14.97 -10.04 8.88
N GLY A 28 -14.95 -8.72 8.97
CA GLY A 28 -15.55 -7.97 10.07
C GLY A 28 -14.60 -7.71 11.25
N LYS A 29 -13.52 -8.49 11.38
CA LYS A 29 -12.49 -8.34 12.41
C LYS A 29 -11.18 -7.82 11.80
N ASP A 30 -10.58 -8.57 10.89
CA ASP A 30 -9.26 -8.27 10.33
C ASP A 30 -9.35 -7.43 9.04
N TYR A 31 -10.44 -7.58 8.29
CA TYR A 31 -10.76 -6.80 7.10
C TYR A 31 -12.27 -6.66 6.92
N LYS A 32 -12.69 -5.74 6.05
CA LYS A 32 -14.11 -5.55 5.67
C LYS A 32 -14.24 -5.61 4.15
N ARG A 33 -15.41 -6.02 3.65
CA ARG A 33 -15.75 -5.79 2.25
C ARG A 33 -16.07 -4.33 2.01
N VAL A 34 -15.69 -3.85 0.83
CA VAL A 34 -16.14 -2.53 0.36
C VAL A 34 -17.65 -2.56 0.13
N PRO A 35 -18.37 -1.45 0.33
CA PRO A 35 -19.79 -1.38 0.03
C PRO A 35 -20.08 -1.60 -1.46
N GLN A 36 -19.19 -1.14 -2.32
CA GLN A 36 -19.28 -1.27 -3.76
C GLN A 36 -17.90 -1.54 -4.34
N ILE A 37 -17.78 -2.59 -5.17
CA ILE A 37 -16.51 -2.98 -5.78
C ILE A 37 -15.96 -1.84 -6.65
N GLY A 38 -14.71 -1.46 -6.41
CA GLY A 38 -14.00 -0.44 -7.17
C GLY A 38 -13.28 -0.99 -8.39
N LYS A 39 -12.97 -0.08 -9.31
CA LYS A 39 -12.13 -0.41 -10.47
C LYS A 39 -10.66 -0.43 -10.06
N VAL A 40 -9.88 -1.31 -10.70
CA VAL A 40 -8.42 -1.39 -10.57
C VAL A 40 -7.75 -0.64 -11.72
N ASP A 41 -6.57 -0.05 -11.47
CA ASP A 41 -5.87 0.77 -12.46
C ASP A 41 -5.22 -0.08 -13.58
N VAL A 42 -4.82 -1.32 -13.26
CA VAL A 42 -4.14 -2.22 -14.20
C VAL A 42 -4.91 -3.52 -14.33
N ALA A 43 -5.46 -3.79 -15.50
CA ALA A 43 -6.10 -5.06 -15.80
C ALA A 43 -5.12 -6.24 -15.61
N ASN A 44 -5.63 -7.39 -15.19
CA ASN A 44 -4.88 -8.63 -14.97
C ASN A 44 -3.80 -8.55 -13.84
N LYS A 45 -3.88 -7.52 -12.98
CA LYS A 45 -3.10 -7.46 -11.73
C LYS A 45 -4.02 -7.31 -10.53
N ILE A 46 -3.58 -7.85 -9.41
CA ILE A 46 -4.24 -7.63 -8.12
C ILE A 46 -3.78 -6.28 -7.59
N GLU A 47 -4.68 -5.33 -7.50
CA GLU A 47 -4.35 -4.01 -6.98
C GLU A 47 -4.33 -4.01 -5.46
N VAL A 48 -3.27 -3.43 -4.88
CA VAL A 48 -3.19 -3.08 -3.46
C VAL A 48 -3.02 -1.57 -3.37
N ARG A 49 -4.06 -0.88 -2.92
CA ARG A 49 -4.11 0.59 -2.86
C ARG A 49 -4.08 1.07 -1.43
N GLU A 50 -3.02 1.79 -1.07
CA GLU A 50 -2.89 2.46 0.21
C GLU A 50 -3.50 3.85 0.14
N PHE A 51 -4.41 4.17 1.08
CA PHE A 51 -4.82 5.53 1.40
C PHE A 51 -4.07 5.99 2.64
N PHE A 52 -3.42 7.13 2.55
CA PHE A 52 -2.57 7.66 3.62
C PHE A 52 -2.62 9.19 3.69
N TRP A 53 -2.12 9.75 4.80
CA TRP A 53 -1.83 11.17 4.95
C TRP A 53 -0.49 11.36 5.64
N TYR A 54 0.33 12.29 5.18
CA TYR A 54 1.67 12.53 5.76
C TYR A 54 1.64 12.97 7.22
N GLY A 55 0.57 13.64 7.69
CA GLY A 55 0.37 14.01 9.10
C GLY A 55 -0.18 12.91 9.98
N CYS A 56 -0.45 11.71 9.42
CA CYS A 56 -1.01 10.60 10.18
C CYS A 56 0.10 9.73 10.81
N GLY A 57 0.19 9.72 12.15
CA GLY A 57 1.15 8.89 12.87
C GLY A 57 0.99 7.39 12.63
N HIS A 58 -0.25 6.91 12.48
CA HIS A 58 -0.52 5.50 12.14
C HIS A 58 -0.04 5.14 10.73
N CYS A 59 -0.17 6.05 9.74
CA CYS A 59 0.39 5.85 8.41
C CYS A 59 1.93 5.82 8.47
N TYR A 60 2.53 6.72 9.26
CA TYR A 60 3.98 6.71 9.50
C TYR A 60 4.47 5.41 10.12
N HIS A 61 3.73 4.85 11.08
CA HIS A 61 4.04 3.55 11.70
C HIS A 61 3.92 2.39 10.72
N LEU A 62 3.00 2.45 9.76
CA LEU A 62 2.81 1.41 8.76
C LEU A 62 3.93 1.39 7.71
N GLU A 63 4.55 2.54 7.41
CA GLU A 63 5.55 2.66 6.34
C GLU A 63 6.70 1.66 6.39
N PRO A 64 7.38 1.37 7.51
CA PRO A 64 8.46 0.38 7.56
C PRO A 64 8.03 -1.01 7.08
N TYR A 65 6.83 -1.43 7.44
CA TYR A 65 6.26 -2.73 7.04
C TYR A 65 5.95 -2.75 5.54
N LEU A 66 5.32 -1.68 5.03
CA LEU A 66 5.07 -1.54 3.59
C LEU A 66 6.37 -1.48 2.79
N GLN A 67 7.39 -0.74 3.25
CA GLN A 67 8.69 -0.69 2.57
C GLN A 67 9.34 -2.07 2.48
N THR A 68 9.25 -2.88 3.53
CA THR A 68 9.76 -4.24 3.55
C THR A 68 8.98 -5.13 2.57
N TRP A 69 7.67 -5.05 2.61
CA TRP A 69 6.79 -5.80 1.70
C TRP A 69 7.01 -5.42 0.23
N LEU A 70 7.15 -4.14 -0.08
CA LEU A 70 7.37 -3.63 -1.44
C LEU A 70 8.68 -4.12 -2.07
N ARG A 71 9.70 -4.47 -1.28
CA ARG A 71 10.94 -5.07 -1.81
C ARG A 71 10.73 -6.49 -2.35
N GLN A 72 9.67 -7.15 -1.92
CA GLN A 72 9.33 -8.53 -2.30
C GLN A 72 7.99 -8.59 -3.04
N LEU A 73 7.54 -7.47 -3.61
CA LEU A 73 6.23 -7.35 -4.26
C LEU A 73 6.11 -8.35 -5.42
N PRO A 74 5.10 -9.25 -5.42
CA PRO A 74 4.89 -10.19 -6.51
C PRO A 74 4.59 -9.46 -7.83
N LYS A 75 5.02 -10.05 -8.96
CA LYS A 75 4.86 -9.43 -10.30
C LYS A 75 3.41 -9.24 -10.73
N ASP A 76 2.50 -10.04 -10.20
CA ASP A 76 1.06 -9.99 -10.44
C ASP A 76 0.32 -9.00 -9.53
N VAL A 77 1.03 -8.33 -8.61
CA VAL A 77 0.47 -7.30 -7.74
C VAL A 77 0.84 -5.91 -8.24
N ASN A 78 -0.12 -4.99 -8.23
CA ASN A 78 0.05 -3.57 -8.55
C ASN A 78 -0.16 -2.75 -7.26
N PHE A 79 0.90 -2.20 -6.68
CA PHE A 79 0.79 -1.35 -5.51
C PHE A 79 0.63 0.12 -5.91
N VAL A 80 -0.39 0.77 -5.37
CA VAL A 80 -0.74 2.17 -5.66
C VAL A 80 -0.87 2.94 -4.35
N ARG A 81 -0.28 4.12 -4.26
CA ARG A 81 -0.54 5.08 -3.18
C ARG A 81 -1.52 6.15 -3.62
N THR A 82 -2.50 6.41 -2.78
CA THR A 82 -3.48 7.48 -2.96
C THR A 82 -3.46 8.36 -1.71
N PRO A 83 -2.87 9.56 -1.77
CA PRO A 83 -2.93 10.47 -0.64
C PRO A 83 -4.38 10.91 -0.41
N ALA A 84 -4.88 10.69 0.80
CA ALA A 84 -6.23 11.06 1.17
C ALA A 84 -6.36 12.60 1.24
N ALA A 85 -7.40 13.14 0.61
CA ALA A 85 -7.70 14.58 0.58
C ALA A 85 -9.06 14.85 1.24
N MET A 86 -9.26 14.31 2.47
CA MET A 86 -10.54 14.29 3.15
C MET A 86 -10.92 15.63 3.81
N ASN A 87 -9.97 16.54 3.94
CA ASN A 87 -10.16 17.92 4.41
C ASN A 87 -9.12 18.85 3.78
N PRO A 88 -9.24 20.19 3.94
CA PRO A 88 -8.33 21.15 3.32
C PRO A 88 -6.85 20.96 3.69
N VAL A 89 -6.53 20.58 4.94
CA VAL A 89 -5.15 20.36 5.39
C VAL A 89 -4.56 19.12 4.72
N TRP A 90 -5.31 18.02 4.66
CA TRP A 90 -4.88 16.79 3.99
C TRP A 90 -4.69 17.01 2.49
N GLU A 91 -5.55 17.82 1.89
CA GLU A 91 -5.44 18.17 0.47
C GLU A 91 -4.10 18.85 0.13
N GLN A 92 -3.56 19.71 1.01
CA GLN A 92 -2.25 20.33 0.77
C GLN A 92 -1.14 19.28 0.61
N ASN A 93 -1.09 18.32 1.53
CA ASN A 93 -0.13 17.21 1.43
C ASN A 93 -0.37 16.33 0.20
N ALA A 94 -1.63 16.07 -0.15
CA ALA A 94 -1.98 15.29 -1.32
C ALA A 94 -1.52 15.97 -2.61
N ARG A 95 -1.69 17.29 -2.72
CA ARG A 95 -1.16 18.09 -3.84
C ARG A 95 0.35 17.98 -3.93
N GLY A 96 1.08 18.16 -2.80
CA GLY A 96 2.53 18.00 -2.74
C GLY A 96 2.99 16.59 -3.18
N TYR A 97 2.27 15.54 -2.78
CA TYR A 97 2.52 14.18 -3.24
C TYR A 97 2.43 14.06 -4.76
N TYR A 98 1.33 14.54 -5.37
CA TYR A 98 1.16 14.45 -6.83
C TYR A 98 2.16 15.31 -7.60
N VAL A 99 2.55 16.48 -7.08
CA VAL A 99 3.68 17.25 -7.64
C VAL A 99 4.96 16.42 -7.62
N SER A 100 5.25 15.74 -6.50
CA SER A 100 6.46 14.92 -6.37
C SER A 100 6.46 13.71 -7.34
N GLU A 101 5.28 13.16 -7.65
CA GLU A 101 5.14 12.12 -8.68
C GLU A 101 5.41 12.68 -10.09
N MET A 102 4.80 13.82 -10.44
CA MET A 102 5.00 14.47 -11.74
C MET A 102 6.45 14.86 -11.99
N LEU A 103 7.20 15.16 -10.94
CA LEU A 103 8.62 15.52 -11.00
C LEU A 103 9.56 14.31 -10.81
N ASN A 104 9.04 13.09 -10.69
CA ASN A 104 9.79 11.85 -10.47
C ASN A 104 10.69 11.85 -9.22
N ILE A 105 10.36 12.66 -8.21
CA ILE A 105 11.12 12.74 -6.95
C ILE A 105 10.44 12.02 -5.78
N ARG A 106 9.21 11.54 -5.96
CA ARG A 106 8.44 10.88 -4.90
C ARG A 106 9.25 9.80 -4.17
N LYS A 107 9.92 8.92 -4.90
CA LYS A 107 10.71 7.83 -4.29
C LYS A 107 11.79 8.33 -3.33
N LYS A 108 12.36 9.51 -3.60
CA LYS A 108 13.40 10.13 -2.75
C LYS A 108 12.81 10.95 -1.61
N ALA A 109 11.65 11.56 -1.78
CA ALA A 109 11.08 12.54 -0.86
C ALA A 109 10.01 11.96 0.09
N HIS A 110 9.40 10.82 -0.23
CA HIS A 110 8.25 10.26 0.50
C HIS A 110 8.57 9.98 1.98
N ILE A 111 9.55 9.14 2.25
CA ILE A 111 9.95 8.82 3.63
C ILE A 111 10.53 10.04 4.36
N PRO A 112 11.42 10.85 3.75
CA PRO A 112 11.86 12.09 4.36
C PRO A 112 10.73 13.06 4.74
N LEU A 113 9.65 13.17 3.96
CA LEU A 113 8.51 14.02 4.30
C LEU A 113 7.74 13.47 5.52
N PHE A 114 7.49 12.15 5.56
CA PHE A 114 6.95 11.50 6.75
C PHE A 114 7.82 11.75 7.99
N ASN A 115 9.14 11.59 7.88
CA ASN A 115 10.07 11.84 8.98
C ASN A 115 10.08 13.30 9.41
N ALA A 116 10.06 14.24 8.47
CA ALA A 116 10.03 15.66 8.76
C ALA A 116 8.82 16.05 9.61
N ILE A 117 7.65 15.52 9.26
CA ILE A 117 6.40 15.80 9.98
C ILE A 117 6.32 15.02 11.29
N ASN A 118 6.42 13.67 11.25
CA ASN A 118 6.08 12.83 12.39
C ASN A 118 7.24 12.66 13.40
N LYS A 119 8.49 12.64 12.92
CA LYS A 119 9.66 12.49 13.78
C LYS A 119 10.22 13.84 14.24
N ASN A 120 10.26 14.83 13.33
CA ASN A 120 10.91 16.10 13.58
C ASN A 120 9.91 17.25 13.89
N GLY A 121 8.60 16.98 13.91
CA GLY A 121 7.54 17.94 14.28
C GLY A 121 7.37 19.13 13.32
N GLN A 122 7.88 19.03 12.08
CA GLN A 122 7.79 20.13 11.11
C GLN A 122 6.35 20.30 10.63
N GLN A 123 5.89 21.56 10.59
CA GLN A 123 4.54 21.90 10.13
C GLN A 123 4.53 22.08 8.60
N LEU A 124 4.52 20.98 7.88
CA LEU A 124 4.55 20.94 6.41
C LEU A 124 3.13 20.67 5.86
N PHE A 125 2.19 21.57 6.17
CA PHE A 125 0.77 21.39 5.87
C PHE A 125 0.18 22.48 4.98
N ASP A 126 1.01 23.30 4.34
CA ASP A 126 0.62 24.32 3.37
C ASP A 126 1.55 24.33 2.16
N GLN A 127 1.11 24.99 1.10
CA GLN A 127 1.84 25.05 -0.17
C GLN A 127 3.26 25.61 -0.01
N LYS A 128 3.45 26.69 0.78
CA LYS A 128 4.74 27.36 0.96
C LYS A 128 5.76 26.45 1.65
N SER A 129 5.38 25.87 2.78
CA SER A 129 6.25 24.97 3.55
C SER A 129 6.62 23.70 2.75
N LEU A 130 5.67 23.18 1.98
CA LEU A 130 5.92 22.05 1.07
C LEU A 130 6.86 22.45 -0.08
N ALA A 131 6.66 23.61 -0.74
CA ALA A 131 7.56 24.08 -1.77
C ALA A 131 9.00 24.16 -1.25
N GLN A 132 9.22 24.79 -0.10
CA GLN A 132 10.53 24.88 0.56
C GLN A 132 11.10 23.49 0.91
N PHE A 133 10.27 22.56 1.39
CA PHE A 133 10.73 21.19 1.65
C PHE A 133 11.27 20.53 0.39
N TYR A 134 10.57 20.65 -0.73
CA TYR A 134 10.93 19.97 -1.97
C TYR A 134 12.15 20.58 -2.69
N THR A 135 12.59 21.81 -2.36
CA THR A 135 13.85 22.39 -2.90
C THR A 135 15.05 21.51 -2.60
N ARG A 136 15.06 20.80 -1.46
CA ARG A 136 16.12 19.83 -1.06
C ARG A 136 16.29 18.68 -2.05
N TYR A 137 15.32 18.48 -2.93
CA TYR A 137 15.30 17.43 -3.95
C TYR A 137 15.50 18.00 -5.35
N GLY A 138 15.99 19.26 -5.45
CA GLY A 138 16.27 19.94 -6.71
C GLY A 138 15.02 20.50 -7.41
N VAL A 139 13.94 20.70 -6.68
CA VAL A 139 12.73 21.30 -7.22
C VAL A 139 12.79 22.82 -7.06
N ASP A 140 12.62 23.54 -8.15
CA ASP A 140 12.43 24.98 -8.14
C ASP A 140 11.04 25.34 -7.55
N GLU A 141 10.98 26.32 -6.64
CA GLU A 141 9.74 26.69 -5.95
C GLU A 141 8.68 27.23 -6.91
N ALA A 142 9.05 28.01 -7.95
CA ALA A 142 8.09 28.51 -8.92
C ALA A 142 7.49 27.34 -9.73
N LYS A 143 8.33 26.36 -10.10
CA LYS A 143 7.88 25.14 -10.76
C LYS A 143 6.95 24.31 -9.87
N PHE A 144 7.31 24.16 -8.58
CA PHE A 144 6.44 23.48 -7.61
C PHE A 144 5.08 24.15 -7.50
N ASN A 145 5.07 25.47 -7.30
CA ASN A 145 3.85 26.27 -7.12
C ASN A 145 2.94 26.22 -8.36
N SER A 146 3.52 26.27 -9.56
CA SER A 146 2.78 26.13 -10.82
C SER A 146 2.10 24.78 -10.93
N LEU A 147 2.81 23.68 -10.62
CA LEU A 147 2.25 22.33 -10.67
C LEU A 147 1.22 22.09 -9.56
N PHE A 148 1.47 22.61 -8.36
CA PHE A 148 0.59 22.44 -7.19
C PHE A 148 -0.83 22.93 -7.44
N ASN A 149 -0.98 24.03 -8.19
CA ASN A 149 -2.25 24.63 -8.56
C ASN A 149 -2.75 24.20 -9.96
N SER A 150 -2.04 23.29 -10.62
CA SER A 150 -2.40 22.88 -11.98
C SER A 150 -3.70 22.09 -12.04
N PHE A 151 -4.33 22.12 -13.22
CA PHE A 151 -5.50 21.31 -13.52
C PHE A 151 -5.21 19.81 -13.36
N ALA A 152 -4.01 19.35 -13.75
CA ALA A 152 -3.61 17.96 -13.63
C ALA A 152 -3.57 17.48 -12.17
N VAL A 153 -2.98 18.26 -11.25
CA VAL A 153 -2.98 17.96 -9.81
C VAL A 153 -4.40 18.03 -9.25
N THR A 154 -5.19 19.01 -9.63
CA THR A 154 -6.60 19.14 -9.20
C THR A 154 -7.43 17.93 -9.64
N GLY A 155 -7.23 17.43 -10.86
CA GLY A 155 -7.86 16.20 -11.34
C GLY A 155 -7.51 14.98 -10.49
N LYS A 156 -6.22 14.84 -10.11
CA LYS A 156 -5.76 13.77 -9.20
C LYS A 156 -6.35 13.88 -7.79
N ILE A 157 -6.48 15.09 -7.26
CA ILE A 157 -7.14 15.34 -5.97
C ILE A 157 -8.62 14.92 -6.02
N ASN A 158 -9.33 15.32 -7.06
CA ASN A 158 -10.74 14.92 -7.22
C ASN A 158 -10.90 13.41 -7.34
N GLN A 159 -10.00 12.74 -8.08
CA GLN A 159 -9.96 11.29 -8.16
C GLN A 159 -9.73 10.65 -6.78
N ALA A 160 -8.78 11.15 -5.99
CA ALA A 160 -8.50 10.65 -4.65
C ALA A 160 -9.71 10.82 -3.70
N LYS A 161 -10.37 11.98 -3.74
CA LYS A 161 -11.61 12.25 -2.99
C LYS A 161 -12.73 11.28 -3.37
N ASN A 162 -12.95 11.10 -4.68
CA ASN A 162 -14.01 10.21 -5.18
C ASN A 162 -13.76 8.75 -4.77
N LEU A 163 -12.49 8.29 -4.82
CA LEU A 163 -12.14 6.94 -4.38
C LEU A 163 -12.35 6.77 -2.86
N ALA A 164 -11.96 7.75 -2.04
CA ALA A 164 -12.19 7.69 -0.60
C ALA A 164 -13.70 7.65 -0.26
N MET A 165 -14.52 8.41 -0.96
CA MET A 165 -15.98 8.38 -0.82
C MET A 165 -16.57 7.05 -1.32
N HIS A 166 -16.12 6.56 -2.48
CA HIS A 166 -16.58 5.29 -3.05
C HIS A 166 -16.37 4.12 -2.08
N TYR A 167 -15.19 4.07 -1.43
CA TYR A 167 -14.88 3.05 -0.42
C TYR A 167 -15.42 3.39 0.98
N GLN A 168 -16.11 4.51 1.16
CA GLN A 168 -16.64 5.01 2.44
C GLN A 168 -15.57 5.00 3.54
N LEU A 169 -14.37 5.48 3.21
CA LEU A 169 -13.27 5.52 4.17
C LEU A 169 -13.56 6.53 5.28
N SER A 170 -13.46 6.10 6.53
CA SER A 170 -13.61 6.95 7.73
C SER A 170 -12.28 7.56 8.19
N GLY A 171 -11.15 7.07 7.66
CA GLY A 171 -9.82 7.52 8.06
C GLY A 171 -8.70 6.77 7.35
N VAL A 172 -7.47 7.08 7.76
CA VAL A 172 -6.25 6.45 7.24
C VAL A 172 -5.34 5.99 8.39
N PRO A 173 -4.48 4.96 8.19
CA PRO A 173 -4.30 4.26 6.94
C PRO A 173 -5.49 3.37 6.59
N ALA A 174 -5.72 3.19 5.29
CA ALA A 174 -6.62 2.18 4.78
C ALA A 174 -5.99 1.54 3.55
N VAL A 175 -5.92 0.20 3.51
CA VAL A 175 -5.40 -0.53 2.38
C VAL A 175 -6.55 -1.27 1.70
N VAL A 176 -6.82 -0.92 0.44
CA VAL A 176 -7.86 -1.57 -0.37
C VAL A 176 -7.22 -2.62 -1.26
N VAL A 177 -7.68 -3.87 -1.16
CA VAL A 177 -7.19 -4.98 -1.98
C VAL A 177 -8.21 -5.27 -3.09
N ASN A 178 -7.74 -5.20 -4.33
CA ASN A 178 -8.45 -5.49 -5.57
C ASN A 178 -9.82 -4.81 -5.69
N GLY A 179 -9.95 -3.60 -5.12
CA GLY A 179 -11.21 -2.86 -5.08
C GLY A 179 -12.33 -3.53 -4.27
N LYS A 180 -12.04 -4.58 -3.47
CA LYS A 180 -13.04 -5.43 -2.82
C LYS A 180 -12.97 -5.45 -1.29
N TYR A 181 -11.78 -5.32 -0.73
CA TYR A 181 -11.54 -5.48 0.72
C TYR A 181 -10.79 -4.29 1.28
N ILE A 182 -11.12 -3.87 2.49
CA ILE A 182 -10.47 -2.78 3.23
C ILE A 182 -9.80 -3.36 4.48
N VAL A 183 -8.50 -3.06 4.67
CA VAL A 183 -7.71 -3.35 5.87
C VAL A 183 -7.36 -2.02 6.54
N GLN A 184 -7.62 -1.89 7.84
CA GLN A 184 -7.40 -0.65 8.59
C GLN A 184 -6.63 -0.92 9.90
N CYS A 185 -5.41 -1.39 9.77
CA CYS A 185 -4.42 -1.53 10.85
C CYS A 185 -3.18 -0.70 10.50
N SER A 186 -2.19 -0.62 11.41
CA SER A 186 -1.01 0.23 11.21
C SER A 186 0.31 -0.46 11.57
N ASP A 187 0.36 -1.79 11.48
CA ASP A 187 1.47 -2.64 11.87
C ASP A 187 1.66 -3.81 10.89
N GLN A 188 2.47 -4.80 11.29
CA GLN A 188 2.72 -6.01 10.51
C GLN A 188 1.43 -6.75 10.14
N HIS A 189 0.43 -6.75 11.03
CA HIS A 189 -0.86 -7.39 10.77
C HIS A 189 -1.53 -6.88 9.48
N THR A 190 -1.39 -5.58 9.17
CA THR A 190 -1.88 -5.03 7.89
C THR A 190 -1.30 -5.77 6.69
N VAL A 191 0.02 -5.99 6.69
CA VAL A 191 0.72 -6.66 5.59
C VAL A 191 0.32 -8.14 5.49
N ASP A 192 0.16 -8.79 6.63
CA ASP A 192 -0.23 -10.20 6.70
C ASP A 192 -1.64 -10.41 6.15
N VAL A 193 -2.60 -9.56 6.54
CA VAL A 193 -3.97 -9.58 6.00
C VAL A 193 -3.99 -9.24 4.50
N VAL A 194 -3.19 -8.26 4.06
CA VAL A 194 -3.06 -7.91 2.63
C VAL A 194 -2.55 -9.11 1.83
N ASN A 195 -1.52 -9.81 2.32
CA ASN A 195 -1.00 -11.02 1.67
C ASN A 195 -2.07 -12.11 1.56
N TYR A 196 -2.81 -12.38 2.63
CA TYR A 196 -3.92 -13.32 2.63
C TYR A 196 -4.97 -12.97 1.57
N LEU A 197 -5.36 -11.69 1.50
CA LEU A 197 -6.35 -11.22 0.53
C LEU A 197 -5.84 -11.27 -0.91
N VAL A 198 -4.56 -11.00 -1.13
CA VAL A 198 -3.90 -11.16 -2.44
C VAL A 198 -3.95 -12.63 -2.88
N GLU A 199 -3.62 -13.58 -2.00
CA GLU A 199 -3.73 -15.01 -2.34
C GLU A 199 -5.17 -15.44 -2.63
N LYS A 200 -6.13 -14.93 -1.85
CA LYS A 200 -7.56 -15.17 -2.08
C LYS A 200 -8.03 -14.69 -3.46
N GLU A 201 -7.62 -13.48 -3.87
CA GLU A 201 -7.93 -12.94 -5.20
C GLU A 201 -7.22 -13.72 -6.30
N ARG A 202 -5.96 -14.12 -6.10
CA ARG A 202 -5.19 -14.95 -7.04
C ARG A 202 -5.88 -16.29 -7.31
N ALA A 203 -6.38 -16.94 -6.26
CA ALA A 203 -7.13 -18.19 -6.40
C ALA A 203 -8.45 -18.00 -7.19
N THR A 204 -9.11 -16.86 -7.02
CA THR A 204 -10.35 -16.52 -7.74
C THR A 204 -10.09 -16.29 -9.22
N LEU A 205 -9.03 -15.55 -9.57
CA LEU A 205 -8.66 -15.27 -10.96
C LEU A 205 -8.28 -16.56 -11.72
N LYS A 206 -7.55 -17.49 -11.08
CA LYS A 206 -7.21 -18.79 -11.69
C LYS A 206 -8.42 -19.70 -11.97
N LYS A 207 -9.52 -19.53 -11.25
CA LYS A 207 -10.75 -20.30 -11.47
C LYS A 207 -11.62 -19.70 -12.59
N ALA A 208 -11.39 -18.44 -12.94
CA ALA A 208 -12.16 -17.71 -13.96
C ALA A 208 -11.49 -17.74 -15.37
N SER A 209 -10.24 -18.18 -15.45
CA SER A 209 -9.47 -18.41 -16.68
C SER A 209 -9.54 -19.86 -17.12
#